data_0fb1a65dc002efaa4fe16b4880d54494
#
_entry.id   0fb1a65dc002efaa4fe16b4880d54494
#
_cell.length_a   1.000
_cell.length_b   1.000
_cell.length_c   1.000
_cell.angle_alpha   90.00
_cell.angle_beta   90.00
_cell.angle_gamma   90.00
#
_symmetry.space_group_name_H-M   'P 1'
#
loop_
_entity.id
_entity.type
_entity.pdbx_description
1 polymer ?
#
loop_
_entity_poly.entity_id
_entity_poly.type
_entity_poly.pdbx_seq_one_letter_code
_entity_poly.pdbx_strand_id
1 'polypeptide(L)'
;MIELLVVVAIIGILAAVGVVAYSGYTQSAKRNAALAQHQTAIKFIKNSLGLCDVQGGGTLKLSNKRSINCNIVNNSGNINNMNDVFINHFLDLGWKNPYGESDPVVYTARNGANDRDGRMRFDETVCPTDSSKKQIALWIKLSLIHI
;
A
#
# COMPACT_ATOMS: atom_id res chain seq x y z
N MET A 1 -37.94 -11.85 38.89
CA MET A 1 -37.71 -12.83 37.82
C MET A 1 -37.95 -12.20 36.43
N ILE A 2 -39.03 -11.47 36.21
CA ILE A 2 -39.36 -10.79 34.94
C ILE A 2 -38.33 -9.70 34.61
N GLU A 3 -37.85 -8.98 35.59
CA GLU A 3 -36.87 -7.89 35.45
C GLU A 3 -35.53 -8.39 34.84
N LEU A 4 -35.05 -9.53 35.26
CA LEU A 4 -33.81 -10.13 34.74
C LEU A 4 -33.97 -10.59 33.28
N LEU A 5 -35.14 -11.12 32.91
CA LEU A 5 -35.43 -11.53 31.53
C LEU A 5 -35.46 -10.35 30.56
N VAL A 6 -36.05 -9.22 30.99
CA VAL A 6 -36.07 -8.01 30.17
C VAL A 6 -34.67 -7.45 29.93
N VAL A 7 -33.82 -7.42 30.95
CA VAL A 7 -32.44 -6.94 30.85
C VAL A 7 -31.64 -7.81 29.88
N VAL A 8 -31.73 -9.14 29.99
CA VAL A 8 -31.03 -10.04 29.09
C VAL A 8 -31.52 -9.90 27.64
N ALA A 9 -32.82 -9.72 27.44
CA ALA A 9 -33.38 -9.51 26.10
C ALA A 9 -32.84 -8.22 25.46
N ILE A 10 -32.79 -7.13 26.22
CA ILE A 10 -32.23 -5.84 25.72
C ILE A 10 -30.74 -5.96 25.39
N ILE A 11 -29.95 -6.57 26.25
CA ILE A 11 -28.53 -6.80 26.00
C ILE A 11 -28.34 -7.67 24.76
N GLY A 12 -29.15 -8.69 24.55
CA GLY A 12 -29.11 -9.57 23.38
C GLY A 12 -29.36 -8.83 22.08
N ILE A 13 -30.38 -7.94 22.06
CA ILE A 13 -30.68 -7.11 20.88
C ILE A 13 -29.54 -6.10 20.60
N LEU A 14 -29.05 -5.42 21.63
CA LEU A 14 -27.94 -4.46 21.46
C LEU A 14 -26.64 -5.14 21.02
N ALA A 15 -26.35 -6.32 21.52
CA ALA A 15 -25.18 -7.10 21.10
C ALA A 15 -25.29 -7.52 19.62
N ALA A 16 -26.46 -7.99 19.18
CA ALA A 16 -26.68 -8.38 17.79
C ALA A 16 -26.48 -7.23 16.80
N VAL A 17 -27.02 -6.05 17.09
CA VAL A 17 -26.84 -4.85 16.25
C VAL A 17 -25.40 -4.34 16.30
N GLY A 18 -24.79 -4.37 17.49
CA GLY A 18 -23.42 -3.89 17.71
C GLY A 18 -22.39 -4.66 16.90
N VAL A 19 -22.49 -5.98 16.80
CA VAL A 19 -21.54 -6.82 16.03
C VAL A 19 -21.58 -6.49 14.54
N VAL A 20 -22.74 -6.31 13.96
CA VAL A 20 -22.89 -6.00 12.53
C VAL A 20 -22.33 -4.60 12.21
N ALA A 21 -22.67 -3.60 13.02
CA ALA A 21 -22.14 -2.26 12.85
C ALA A 21 -20.61 -2.20 13.01
N TYR A 22 -20.05 -2.92 13.99
CA TYR A 22 -18.61 -2.98 14.21
C TYR A 22 -17.84 -3.61 13.05
N SER A 23 -18.38 -4.69 12.47
CA SER A 23 -17.73 -5.35 11.32
C SER A 23 -17.64 -4.43 10.09
N GLY A 24 -18.72 -3.68 9.79
CA GLY A 24 -18.71 -2.72 8.70
C GLY A 24 -17.74 -1.55 8.92
N TYR A 25 -17.68 -1.05 10.15
CA TYR A 25 -16.75 0.02 10.50
C TYR A 25 -15.27 -0.42 10.37
N THR A 26 -14.93 -1.62 10.86
CA THR A 26 -13.56 -2.13 10.77
C THR A 26 -13.11 -2.36 9.33
N GLN A 27 -13.97 -2.85 8.45
CA GLN A 27 -13.65 -2.99 7.02
C GLN A 27 -13.42 -1.64 6.35
N SER A 28 -14.28 -0.65 6.63
CA SER A 28 -14.11 0.71 6.13
C SER A 28 -12.80 1.33 6.61
N ALA A 29 -12.46 1.16 7.89
CA ALA A 29 -11.20 1.63 8.45
C ALA A 29 -9.98 1.00 7.77
N LYS A 30 -9.99 -0.31 7.54
CA LYS A 30 -8.93 -1.03 6.82
C LYS A 30 -8.75 -0.51 5.40
N ARG A 31 -9.84 -0.30 4.68
CA ARG A 31 -9.82 0.27 3.33
C ARG A 31 -9.22 1.66 3.30
N ASN A 32 -9.65 2.53 4.21
CA ASN A 32 -9.15 3.90 4.30
C ASN A 32 -7.66 3.93 4.69
N ALA A 33 -7.23 3.06 5.59
CA ALA A 33 -5.81 2.91 5.95
C ALA A 33 -4.97 2.47 4.76
N ALA A 34 -5.43 1.48 3.97
CA ALA A 34 -4.74 1.02 2.78
C ALA A 34 -4.65 2.12 1.70
N LEU A 35 -5.72 2.88 1.48
CA LEU A 35 -5.72 4.02 0.57
C LEU A 35 -4.74 5.12 1.01
N ALA A 36 -4.73 5.45 2.30
CA ALA A 36 -3.81 6.46 2.84
C ALA A 36 -2.35 6.05 2.67
N GLN A 37 -2.01 4.78 2.94
CA GLN A 37 -0.68 4.23 2.69
C GLN A 37 -0.30 4.32 1.20
N HIS A 38 -1.20 3.94 0.31
CA HIS A 38 -0.97 4.00 -1.13
C HIS A 38 -0.71 5.44 -1.61
N GLN A 39 -1.53 6.39 -1.17
CA GLN A 39 -1.33 7.81 -1.52
C GLN A 39 0.00 8.35 -0.98
N THR A 40 0.38 7.95 0.23
CA THR A 40 1.66 8.33 0.84
C THR A 40 2.83 7.75 0.04
N ALA A 41 2.74 6.48 -0.37
CA ALA A 41 3.76 5.85 -1.20
C ALA A 41 3.92 6.58 -2.55
N ILE A 42 2.82 6.89 -3.24
CA ILE A 42 2.87 7.64 -4.50
C ILE A 42 3.54 9.01 -4.33
N LYS A 43 3.15 9.76 -3.30
CA LYS A 43 3.73 11.08 -3.03
C LYS A 43 5.23 10.96 -2.73
N PHE A 44 5.62 10.00 -1.90
CA PHE A 44 7.02 9.77 -1.57
C PHE A 44 7.85 9.43 -2.80
N ILE A 45 7.37 8.50 -3.65
CA ILE A 45 8.07 8.10 -4.88
C ILE A 45 8.19 9.29 -5.83
N LYS A 46 7.10 10.01 -6.08
CA LYS A 46 7.11 11.20 -6.96
C LYS A 46 8.10 12.26 -6.48
N ASN A 47 8.11 12.55 -5.18
CA ASN A 47 9.03 13.53 -4.60
C ASN A 47 10.49 13.05 -4.71
N SER A 48 10.74 11.77 -4.46
CA SER A 48 12.10 11.20 -4.57
C SER A 48 12.62 11.24 -6.01
N LEU A 49 11.75 10.91 -6.99
CA LEU A 49 12.11 10.99 -8.40
C LEU A 49 12.31 12.45 -8.86
N GLY A 50 11.47 13.37 -8.41
CA GLY A 50 11.62 14.79 -8.71
C GLY A 50 12.90 15.38 -8.13
N LEU A 51 13.33 14.94 -6.95
CA LEU A 51 14.63 15.33 -6.39
C LEU A 51 15.79 14.78 -7.21
N CYS A 52 15.68 13.57 -7.74
CA CYS A 52 16.66 13.01 -8.65
C CYS A 52 16.81 13.84 -9.94
N ASP A 53 15.68 14.29 -10.50
CA ASP A 53 15.69 15.16 -11.70
C ASP A 53 16.39 16.50 -11.44
N VAL A 54 16.13 17.11 -10.29
CA VAL A 54 16.75 18.39 -9.90
C VAL A 54 18.24 18.23 -9.64
N GLN A 55 18.68 17.11 -9.04
CA GLN A 55 20.10 16.83 -8.79
C GLN A 55 20.91 16.51 -10.05
N GLY A 56 20.24 16.14 -11.14
CA GLY A 56 20.88 15.80 -12.41
C GLY A 56 21.72 14.52 -12.38
N GLY A 57 21.60 13.70 -11.32
CA GLY A 57 22.33 12.46 -11.14
C GLY A 57 22.83 12.25 -9.71
N GLY A 58 23.64 11.20 -9.50
CA GLY A 58 24.19 10.87 -8.20
C GLY A 58 23.32 9.93 -7.37
N THR A 59 23.45 10.00 -6.05
CA THR A 59 22.75 9.11 -5.12
C THR A 59 21.86 9.89 -4.17
N LEU A 60 20.55 9.61 -4.16
CA LEU A 60 19.59 10.18 -3.23
C LEU A 60 19.36 9.20 -2.07
N LYS A 61 19.56 9.65 -0.83
CA LYS A 61 19.23 8.87 0.36
C LYS A 61 17.72 8.93 0.62
N LEU A 62 17.08 7.77 0.71
CA LEU A 62 15.67 7.63 1.12
C LEU A 62 15.54 7.46 2.64
N SER A 63 16.52 6.76 3.23
CA SER A 63 16.62 6.50 4.67
C SER A 63 18.06 6.18 5.04
N ASN A 64 18.32 5.91 6.33
CA ASN A 64 19.65 5.48 6.78
C ASN A 64 20.13 4.16 6.14
N LYS A 65 19.18 3.35 5.63
CA LYS A 65 19.48 2.03 5.05
C LYS A 65 19.34 1.98 3.54
N ARG A 66 18.64 2.93 2.92
CA ARG A 66 18.26 2.87 1.50
C ARG A 66 18.61 4.14 0.75
N SER A 67 19.12 3.95 -0.45
CA SER A 67 19.41 5.02 -1.39
C SER A 67 19.07 4.59 -2.81
N ILE A 68 18.70 5.55 -3.66
CA ILE A 68 18.52 5.36 -5.10
C ILE A 68 19.66 6.03 -5.86
N ASN A 69 20.09 5.37 -6.93
CA ASN A 69 20.99 5.98 -7.90
C ASN A 69 20.16 6.73 -8.93
N CYS A 70 20.20 8.06 -8.91
CA CYS A 70 19.42 8.93 -9.78
C CYS A 70 19.79 8.78 -11.27
N ASN A 71 20.98 8.28 -11.60
CA ASN A 71 21.36 8.01 -12.98
C ASN A 71 20.51 6.88 -13.62
N ILE A 72 19.93 6.00 -12.80
CA ILE A 72 19.04 4.93 -13.27
C ILE A 72 17.68 5.48 -13.71
N VAL A 73 17.23 6.59 -13.12
CA VAL A 73 15.96 7.25 -13.47
C VAL A 73 15.97 7.72 -14.92
N ASN A 74 17.12 8.19 -15.39
CA ASN A 74 17.31 8.73 -16.73
C ASN A 74 17.70 7.67 -17.77
N ASN A 75 18.13 6.50 -17.34
CA ASN A 75 18.54 5.38 -18.19
C ASN A 75 17.58 4.20 -18.05
N SER A 76 16.79 3.92 -19.07
CA SER A 76 15.72 2.92 -19.16
C SER A 76 16.08 1.47 -18.74
N GLY A 77 17.32 1.22 -18.28
CA GLY A 77 17.88 -0.12 -18.16
C GLY A 77 17.54 -0.89 -16.88
N ASN A 78 17.17 -0.26 -15.75
CA ASN A 78 17.16 -0.98 -14.49
C ASN A 78 16.11 -0.49 -13.45
N ILE A 79 14.90 -0.22 -13.92
CA ILE A 79 13.75 0.16 -13.05
C ILE A 79 13.46 -0.91 -11.98
N ASN A 80 13.81 -2.17 -12.27
CA ASN A 80 13.63 -3.28 -11.35
C ASN A 80 14.34 -3.08 -10.01
N ASN A 81 15.59 -2.59 -10.04
CA ASN A 81 16.34 -2.31 -8.83
C ASN A 81 15.73 -1.14 -8.05
N MET A 82 15.12 -0.19 -8.75
CA MET A 82 14.46 0.96 -8.13
C MET A 82 13.16 0.55 -7.43
N ASN A 83 12.35 -0.32 -8.05
CA ASN A 83 11.17 -0.87 -7.40
C ASN A 83 11.53 -1.60 -6.12
N ASP A 84 12.56 -2.44 -6.14
CA ASP A 84 13.03 -3.19 -4.97
C ASP A 84 13.53 -2.24 -3.86
N VAL A 85 14.18 -1.13 -4.21
CA VAL A 85 14.62 -0.14 -3.24
C VAL A 85 13.43 0.53 -2.55
N PHE A 86 12.39 0.94 -3.28
CA PHE A 86 11.18 1.53 -2.70
C PHE A 86 10.40 0.52 -1.87
N ILE A 87 10.23 -0.70 -2.37
CA ILE A 87 9.57 -1.77 -1.63
C ILE A 87 10.27 -2.00 -0.29
N ASN A 88 11.57 -2.22 -0.32
CA ASN A 88 12.34 -2.45 0.88
C ASN A 88 12.36 -1.23 1.81
N HIS A 89 12.30 0.00 1.26
CA HIS A 89 12.17 1.21 2.07
C HIS A 89 10.87 1.21 2.90
N PHE A 90 9.73 0.90 2.28
CA PHE A 90 8.45 0.85 3.00
C PHE A 90 8.38 -0.31 4.01
N LEU A 91 9.00 -1.44 3.70
CA LEU A 91 9.13 -2.56 4.64
C LEU A 91 10.02 -2.21 5.83
N ASP A 92 11.14 -1.53 5.59
CA ASP A 92 12.05 -1.06 6.65
C ASP A 92 11.39 -0.01 7.58
N LEU A 93 10.39 0.75 7.07
CA LEU A 93 9.56 1.65 7.87
C LEU A 93 8.52 0.91 8.73
N GLY A 94 8.44 -0.41 8.61
CA GLY A 94 7.50 -1.23 9.38
C GLY A 94 6.05 -1.14 8.90
N TRP A 95 5.83 -0.75 7.65
CA TRP A 95 4.48 -0.71 7.09
C TRP A 95 3.87 -2.10 7.06
N LYS A 96 2.63 -2.20 7.50
CA LYS A 96 1.86 -3.45 7.56
C LYS A 96 0.63 -3.36 6.68
N ASN A 97 0.22 -4.52 6.17
CA ASN A 97 -1.04 -4.61 5.44
C ASN A 97 -2.22 -4.45 6.42
N PRO A 98 -3.13 -3.48 6.22
CA PRO A 98 -4.28 -3.30 7.10
C PRO A 98 -5.27 -4.48 7.13
N TYR A 99 -5.24 -5.34 6.10
CA TYR A 99 -6.15 -6.49 6.00
C TYR A 99 -5.59 -7.78 6.57
N GLY A 100 -4.26 -7.91 6.65
CA GLY A 100 -3.63 -9.12 7.18
C GLY A 100 -2.21 -8.86 7.63
N GLU A 101 -1.86 -9.38 8.79
CA GLU A 101 -0.60 -9.09 9.45
C GLU A 101 0.60 -9.86 8.88
N SER A 102 0.37 -11.01 8.25
CA SER A 102 1.42 -11.90 7.73
C SER A 102 1.91 -11.53 6.34
N ASP A 103 1.17 -10.69 5.62
CA ASP A 103 1.52 -10.33 4.26
C ASP A 103 2.29 -9.01 4.19
N PRO A 104 3.36 -8.93 3.39
CA PRO A 104 4.02 -7.65 3.15
C PRO A 104 3.04 -6.68 2.48
N VAL A 105 3.04 -5.44 2.94
CA VAL A 105 2.16 -4.39 2.39
C VAL A 105 2.51 -4.05 0.94
N VAL A 106 3.75 -4.32 0.51
CA VAL A 106 4.31 -3.96 -0.80
C VAL A 106 5.02 -5.17 -1.42
N TYR A 107 4.87 -5.38 -2.72
CA TYR A 107 5.54 -6.45 -3.45
C TYR A 107 5.73 -6.11 -4.94
N THR A 108 6.61 -6.86 -5.63
CA THR A 108 6.74 -6.78 -7.09
C THR A 108 5.87 -7.82 -7.79
N ALA A 109 5.40 -7.51 -8.99
CA ALA A 109 4.64 -8.46 -9.82
C ALA A 109 5.42 -9.74 -10.16
N ARG A 110 6.76 -9.69 -10.12
CA ARG A 110 7.63 -10.83 -10.43
C ARG A 110 7.48 -12.02 -9.49
N ASN A 111 7.08 -11.81 -8.26
CA ASN A 111 7.06 -12.87 -7.24
C ASN A 111 5.82 -13.75 -7.30
N GLY A 112 4.98 -13.63 -8.34
CA GLY A 112 3.79 -14.49 -8.50
C GLY A 112 2.81 -14.44 -7.31
N ALA A 113 2.99 -13.46 -6.44
CA ALA A 113 2.18 -13.33 -5.24
C ALA A 113 0.76 -12.96 -5.62
N ASN A 114 -0.20 -13.75 -5.13
CA ASN A 114 -1.61 -13.50 -5.30
C ASN A 114 -1.96 -12.08 -4.83
N ASP A 115 -2.68 -11.34 -5.66
CA ASP A 115 -3.22 -10.04 -5.31
C ASP A 115 -4.18 -10.20 -4.13
N ARG A 116 -3.74 -9.80 -2.94
CA ARG A 116 -4.55 -9.78 -1.72
C ARG A 116 -4.96 -8.36 -1.38
N ASP A 117 -6.07 -8.25 -0.67
CA ASP A 117 -6.61 -6.94 -0.29
C ASP A 117 -5.61 -6.15 0.57
N GLY A 118 -5.51 -4.85 0.29
CA GLY A 118 -4.63 -3.92 0.98
C GLY A 118 -3.15 -3.98 0.60
N ARG A 119 -2.75 -4.90 -0.27
CA ARG A 119 -1.37 -4.95 -0.77
C ARG A 119 -1.16 -3.99 -1.92
N MET A 120 0.00 -3.37 -1.96
CA MET A 120 0.46 -2.52 -3.05
C MET A 120 1.41 -3.29 -3.95
N ARG A 121 1.12 -3.30 -5.25
CA ARG A 121 1.95 -3.94 -6.27
C ARG A 121 2.71 -2.88 -7.05
N PHE A 122 4.02 -3.05 -7.11
CA PHE A 122 4.89 -2.31 -8.02
C PHE A 122 4.98 -3.05 -9.35
N ASP A 123 4.73 -2.33 -10.41
CA ASP A 123 4.78 -2.84 -11.78
C ASP A 123 5.66 -1.93 -12.65
N GLU A 124 6.30 -2.52 -13.65
CA GLU A 124 6.91 -1.76 -14.72
C GLU A 124 5.91 -1.64 -15.86
N THR A 125 5.73 -0.45 -16.36
CA THR A 125 4.92 -0.23 -17.56
C THR A 125 5.67 0.69 -18.50
N VAL A 126 5.40 0.54 -19.78
CA VAL A 126 5.95 1.39 -20.83
C VAL A 126 5.17 2.70 -20.85
N CYS A 127 5.86 3.81 -21.02
CA CYS A 127 5.21 5.10 -21.14
C CYS A 127 4.33 5.13 -22.42
N PRO A 128 3.01 5.48 -22.34
CA PRO A 128 2.13 5.45 -23.50
C PRO A 128 2.56 6.37 -24.63
N THR A 129 3.28 7.45 -24.31
CA THR A 129 3.74 8.46 -25.27
C THR A 129 5.16 8.19 -25.79
N ASP A 130 5.92 7.34 -25.14
CA ASP A 130 7.30 7.02 -25.49
C ASP A 130 7.67 5.60 -25.03
N SER A 131 7.64 4.65 -25.94
CA SER A 131 7.91 3.24 -25.65
C SER A 131 9.37 2.95 -25.24
N SER A 132 10.27 3.90 -25.44
CA SER A 132 11.66 3.81 -24.95
C SER A 132 11.79 4.10 -23.46
N LYS A 133 10.78 4.76 -22.86
CA LYS A 133 10.74 5.13 -21.45
C LYS A 133 9.87 4.17 -20.66
N LYS A 134 10.36 3.76 -19.51
CA LYS A 134 9.61 2.95 -18.54
C LYS A 134 9.13 3.84 -17.41
N GLN A 135 7.99 3.49 -16.86
CA GLN A 135 7.42 4.16 -15.70
C GLN A 135 7.09 3.14 -14.60
N ILE A 136 7.07 3.62 -13.36
CA ILE A 136 6.64 2.83 -12.22
C ILE A 136 5.13 2.99 -12.08
N ALA A 137 4.39 1.88 -12.11
CA ALA A 137 3.00 1.84 -11.76
C ALA A 137 2.83 1.24 -10.36
N LEU A 138 2.07 1.91 -9.52
CA LEU A 138 1.72 1.42 -8.19
C LEU A 138 0.22 1.14 -8.14
N TRP A 139 -0.12 -0.12 -7.94
CA TRP A 139 -1.48 -0.60 -7.87
C TRP A 139 -1.84 -1.02 -6.44
N ILE A 140 -3.11 -0.86 -6.08
CA ILE A 140 -3.65 -1.39 -4.83
C ILE A 140 -4.94 -2.15 -5.10
N LYS A 141 -5.05 -3.33 -4.50
CA LYS A 141 -6.30 -4.08 -4.49
C LYS A 141 -7.06 -3.78 -3.20
N LEU A 142 -8.30 -3.40 -3.34
CA LEU A 142 -9.21 -3.14 -2.23
C LEU A 142 -10.37 -4.12 -2.30
N SER A 143 -10.74 -4.68 -1.16
CA SER A 143 -11.93 -5.50 -1.04
C SER A 143 -13.17 -4.68 -1.39
N LEU A 144 -14.05 -5.24 -2.24
CA LEU A 144 -15.38 -4.70 -2.47
C LEU A 144 -16.23 -5.00 -1.24
N ILE A 145 -16.64 -3.98 -0.54
CA ILE A 145 -17.63 -4.11 0.53
C ILE A 145 -18.98 -4.25 -0.18
N HIS A 146 -19.50 -5.47 -0.23
CA HIS A 146 -20.92 -5.67 -0.54
C HIS A 146 -21.71 -5.25 0.69
N ILE A 147 -22.35 -4.08 0.61
CA ILE A 147 -23.33 -3.60 1.57
C ILE A 147 -24.67 -4.18 1.19
#